data_63f46a2605414f6dab874b33c70212f4
#
_entry.id   63f46a2605414f6dab874b33c70212f4
#
_cell.length_a   1.000
_cell.length_b   1.000
_cell.length_c   1.000
_cell.angle_alpha   90.00
_cell.angle_beta   90.00
_cell.angle_gamma   90.00
#
_symmetry.space_group_name_H-M   'P 1'
#
loop_
_entity.id
_entity.type
_entity.pdbx_description
1 polymer ?
#
loop_
_entity_poly.entity_id
_entity_poly.type
_entity_poly.pdbx_seq_one_letter_code
_entity_poly.pdbx_strand_id
1 'polypeptide(L)'
;MQKIFSLALAMILLASCQNSQTTNTEKPQNSENITEQNPQAKWSVTEFSYSNLSDSESQEFVKKSLLDAGISEKSIEIFLKKVREYNAAIGPDLLVKNGFQSVKNISEIHYDSAKISENWRKNFPIFPGNNCRLTAFDFFGDFIRVKNTENPNDSALFTDLDSIAHQAEKSLSDAEIEKFKTFYSVIQTTDSSNPDEHAAKILEFWKEKGIEFANNESLKASLISVFFHDVFSPTESELLLGHTGIAVPLTNGEYLFIEKLSFEEPYQALKFSNKNDIKNYLMAKYDTEWNQKNSPPIIFENNTYWK
;
A
#
# COMPACT_ATOMS: atom_id res chain seq x y z
N MET A 1 5.88 13.11 39.57
CA MET A 1 6.01 13.92 38.35
C MET A 1 5.44 13.08 37.22
N GLN A 2 4.18 13.33 36.88
CA GLN A 2 3.47 12.63 35.78
C GLN A 2 3.90 13.23 34.46
N LYS A 3 4.49 12.42 33.62
CA LYS A 3 4.77 12.79 32.24
C LYS A 3 3.47 12.59 31.41
N ILE A 4 2.91 13.71 30.98
CA ILE A 4 1.78 13.75 30.06
C ILE A 4 2.34 13.37 28.67
N PHE A 5 2.01 12.19 28.18
CA PHE A 5 2.26 11.81 26.77
C PHE A 5 1.23 12.52 25.91
N SER A 6 1.68 13.48 25.11
CA SER A 6 0.88 14.03 24.01
C SER A 6 0.91 13.03 22.85
N LEU A 7 -0.20 12.34 22.66
CA LEU A 7 -0.45 11.49 21.51
C LEU A 7 -0.74 12.42 20.32
N ALA A 8 0.25 12.67 19.47
CA ALA A 8 0.02 13.28 18.16
C ALA A 8 -0.54 12.21 17.24
N LEU A 9 -1.86 12.17 17.10
CA LEU A 9 -2.58 11.37 16.13
C LEU A 9 -2.34 12.00 14.75
N ALA A 10 -1.43 11.43 13.94
CA ALA A 10 -1.27 11.79 12.54
C ALA A 10 -2.50 11.32 11.76
N MET A 11 -3.53 12.16 11.72
CA MET A 11 -4.61 12.03 10.75
C MET A 11 -4.05 12.43 9.39
N ILE A 12 -3.91 11.49 8.50
CA ILE A 12 -3.78 11.76 7.07
C ILE A 12 -5.12 12.30 6.59
N LEU A 13 -5.28 13.62 6.63
CA LEU A 13 -6.42 14.31 6.06
C LEU A 13 -6.24 14.33 4.53
N LEU A 14 -7.04 13.51 3.86
CA LEU A 14 -7.31 13.69 2.43
C LEU A 14 -7.99 15.05 2.23
N ALA A 15 -7.22 16.06 1.78
CA ALA A 15 -7.76 17.35 1.41
C ALA A 15 -8.54 17.22 0.10
N SER A 16 -9.87 17.17 0.18
CA SER A 16 -10.71 17.38 -0.98
C SER A 16 -10.77 18.88 -1.28
N CYS A 17 -10.36 19.30 -2.46
CA CYS A 17 -10.49 20.66 -2.96
C CYS A 17 -11.97 21.00 -3.16
N GLN A 18 -12.54 21.86 -2.30
CA GLN A 18 -13.77 22.59 -2.60
C GLN A 18 -13.43 23.97 -3.14
N ASN A 19 -13.84 24.21 -4.37
CA ASN A 19 -13.90 25.54 -5.00
C ASN A 19 -14.89 26.44 -4.26
N SER A 20 -14.48 27.60 -3.81
CA SER A 20 -15.38 28.72 -3.53
C SER A 20 -14.83 30.02 -4.11
N GLN A 21 -15.73 30.67 -4.86
CA GLN A 21 -15.51 31.89 -5.65
C GLN A 21 -15.30 33.15 -4.81
N THR A 22 -14.37 33.95 -5.29
CA THR A 22 -14.29 35.41 -5.47
C THR A 22 -14.68 36.38 -4.38
N THR A 23 -13.77 37.30 -4.08
CA THR A 23 -13.94 38.75 -4.30
C THR A 23 -12.60 39.46 -4.51
N ASN A 24 -12.57 40.35 -5.48
CA ASN A 24 -11.44 41.20 -5.90
C ASN A 24 -10.99 42.16 -4.81
N THR A 25 -9.67 42.39 -4.67
CA THR A 25 -9.06 43.74 -4.54
C THR A 25 -7.54 43.70 -4.77
N GLU A 26 -7.14 44.53 -5.73
CA GLU A 26 -5.87 45.17 -6.04
C GLU A 26 -4.49 44.57 -5.73
N LYS A 27 -3.68 44.50 -6.82
CA LYS A 27 -2.23 44.18 -6.94
C LYS A 27 -1.30 45.11 -6.18
N PRO A 28 -0.07 44.64 -5.81
CA PRO A 28 1.10 45.14 -6.51
C PRO A 28 1.92 44.02 -7.16
N GLN A 29 2.50 44.41 -8.33
CA GLN A 29 3.39 43.63 -9.17
C GLN A 29 4.71 43.30 -8.47
N ASN A 30 5.06 42.04 -8.46
CA ASN A 30 6.39 41.51 -8.87
C ASN A 30 6.21 39.98 -8.96
N SER A 31 5.98 39.52 -10.17
CA SER A 31 5.91 38.09 -10.45
C SER A 31 7.26 37.65 -10.98
N GLU A 32 8.08 37.09 -10.10
CA GLU A 32 9.03 36.07 -10.53
C GLU A 32 8.17 34.84 -10.93
N ASN A 33 8.30 34.44 -12.19
CA ASN A 33 7.67 33.27 -12.74
C ASN A 33 8.21 32.00 -12.02
N ILE A 34 7.65 31.67 -10.90
CA ILE A 34 7.73 30.30 -10.36
C ILE A 34 6.72 29.51 -11.19
N THR A 35 7.21 28.81 -12.20
CA THR A 35 6.46 27.73 -12.83
C THR A 35 6.14 26.73 -11.73
N GLU A 36 4.89 26.72 -11.26
CA GLU A 36 4.38 25.64 -10.42
C GLU A 36 4.53 24.34 -11.22
N GLN A 37 5.61 23.60 -10.96
CA GLN A 37 5.76 22.25 -11.48
C GLN A 37 4.76 21.39 -10.70
N ASN A 38 3.73 20.92 -11.39
CA ASN A 38 2.79 19.94 -10.85
C ASN A 38 3.59 18.67 -10.50
N PRO A 39 3.68 18.26 -9.23
CA PRO A 39 4.46 17.07 -8.82
C PRO A 39 4.02 15.81 -9.54
N GLN A 40 2.75 15.69 -9.91
CA GLN A 40 2.22 14.58 -10.70
C GLN A 40 2.81 14.48 -12.11
N ALA A 41 3.42 15.55 -12.65
CA ALA A 41 4.09 15.52 -13.94
C ALA A 41 5.44 14.77 -13.91
N LYS A 42 6.00 14.50 -12.73
CA LYS A 42 7.27 13.79 -12.56
C LYS A 42 7.14 12.29 -12.89
N TRP A 43 5.98 11.69 -12.58
CA TRP A 43 5.72 10.28 -12.74
C TRP A 43 4.59 10.06 -13.73
N SER A 44 4.94 9.68 -14.96
CA SER A 44 3.96 9.39 -16.02
C SER A 44 3.59 7.91 -15.97
N VAL A 45 2.31 7.65 -15.74
CA VAL A 45 1.74 6.32 -15.89
C VAL A 45 1.02 6.27 -17.24
N THR A 46 1.33 5.27 -18.06
CA THR A 46 0.57 5.01 -19.28
C THR A 46 -0.85 4.55 -18.94
N GLU A 47 -1.74 4.54 -19.93
CA GLU A 47 -3.08 3.98 -19.76
C GLU A 47 -3.01 2.58 -19.16
N PHE A 48 -3.78 2.36 -18.12
CA PHE A 48 -3.90 1.08 -17.42
C PHE A 48 -5.37 0.77 -17.13
N SER A 49 -5.67 -0.42 -16.66
CA SER A 49 -7.02 -0.77 -16.28
C SER A 49 -7.06 -1.35 -14.87
N TYR A 50 -8.18 -1.16 -14.18
CA TYR A 50 -8.36 -1.65 -12.83
C TYR A 50 -9.74 -2.28 -12.61
N SER A 51 -9.82 -3.18 -11.66
CA SER A 51 -11.02 -3.84 -11.19
C SER A 51 -11.06 -3.87 -9.67
N ASN A 52 -12.25 -3.78 -9.09
CA ASN A 52 -12.47 -4.05 -7.67
C ASN A 52 -12.90 -5.49 -7.42
N LEU A 53 -12.79 -6.35 -8.41
CA LEU A 53 -13.14 -7.76 -8.32
C LEU A 53 -14.59 -7.97 -7.85
N SER A 54 -15.51 -7.15 -8.37
CA SER A 54 -16.93 -7.19 -7.98
C SER A 54 -17.72 -8.28 -8.74
N ASP A 55 -17.15 -8.81 -9.82
CA ASP A 55 -17.77 -9.81 -10.68
C ASP A 55 -16.94 -11.10 -10.74
N SER A 56 -17.57 -12.19 -11.14
CA SER A 56 -16.95 -13.52 -11.19
C SER A 56 -15.86 -13.64 -12.27
N GLU A 57 -15.98 -12.91 -13.38
CA GLU A 57 -15.01 -12.98 -14.48
C GLU A 57 -13.68 -12.37 -14.06
N SER A 58 -13.70 -11.19 -13.43
CA SER A 58 -12.49 -10.55 -12.91
C SER A 58 -11.86 -11.35 -11.76
N GLN A 59 -12.67 -11.97 -10.88
CA GLN A 59 -12.17 -12.86 -9.82
C GLN A 59 -11.48 -14.10 -10.40
N GLU A 60 -12.09 -14.75 -11.39
CA GLU A 60 -11.52 -15.93 -12.05
C GLU A 60 -10.24 -15.61 -12.82
N PHE A 61 -10.21 -14.46 -13.50
CA PHE A 61 -8.98 -13.99 -14.16
C PHE A 61 -7.83 -13.81 -13.17
N VAL A 62 -8.09 -13.15 -12.02
CA VAL A 62 -7.08 -12.93 -10.97
C VAL A 62 -6.70 -14.26 -10.31
N LYS A 63 -7.66 -15.14 -10.00
CA LYS A 63 -7.39 -16.49 -9.47
C LYS A 63 -6.41 -17.25 -10.36
N LYS A 64 -6.72 -17.33 -11.66
CA LYS A 64 -5.87 -18.01 -12.61
C LYS A 64 -4.47 -17.39 -12.70
N SER A 65 -4.38 -16.07 -12.75
CA SER A 65 -3.09 -15.37 -12.85
C SER A 65 -2.21 -15.62 -11.63
N LEU A 66 -2.79 -15.65 -10.43
CA LEU A 66 -2.08 -15.95 -9.18
C LEU A 66 -1.62 -17.41 -9.13
N LEU A 67 -2.44 -18.37 -9.56
CA LEU A 67 -2.07 -19.78 -9.65
C LEU A 67 -0.90 -19.97 -10.62
N ASP A 68 -0.98 -19.39 -11.82
CA ASP A 68 0.07 -19.44 -12.86
C ASP A 68 1.38 -18.78 -12.38
N ALA A 69 1.30 -17.90 -11.40
CA ALA A 69 2.44 -17.23 -10.77
C ALA A 69 2.96 -17.93 -9.50
N GLY A 70 2.40 -19.09 -9.14
CA GLY A 70 2.91 -19.92 -8.06
C GLY A 70 2.35 -19.61 -6.67
N ILE A 71 1.30 -18.80 -6.56
CA ILE A 71 0.59 -18.57 -5.31
C ILE A 71 -0.33 -19.76 -5.00
N SER A 72 -0.41 -20.16 -3.73
CA SER A 72 -1.19 -21.31 -3.31
C SER A 72 -2.70 -21.07 -3.51
N GLU A 73 -3.43 -22.10 -3.94
CA GLU A 73 -4.89 -22.04 -4.07
C GLU A 73 -5.56 -21.65 -2.74
N LYS A 74 -5.04 -22.12 -1.61
CA LYS A 74 -5.53 -21.76 -0.27
C LYS A 74 -5.45 -20.25 -0.03
N SER A 75 -4.30 -19.63 -0.29
CA SER A 75 -4.12 -18.18 -0.10
C SER A 75 -5.03 -17.37 -1.02
N ILE A 76 -5.22 -17.83 -2.26
CA ILE A 76 -6.10 -17.20 -3.23
C ILE A 76 -7.57 -17.26 -2.78
N GLU A 77 -8.03 -18.41 -2.29
CA GLU A 77 -9.42 -18.55 -1.80
C GLU A 77 -9.67 -17.68 -0.55
N ILE A 78 -8.70 -17.58 0.36
CA ILE A 78 -8.78 -16.66 1.51
C ILE A 78 -8.93 -15.23 1.02
N PHE A 79 -8.09 -14.80 0.09
CA PHE A 79 -8.15 -13.46 -0.49
C PHE A 79 -9.49 -13.18 -1.17
N LEU A 80 -9.96 -14.06 -2.06
CA LEU A 80 -11.21 -13.87 -2.78
C LEU A 80 -12.43 -13.91 -1.83
N LYS A 81 -12.38 -14.69 -0.75
CA LYS A 81 -13.39 -14.64 0.31
C LYS A 81 -13.45 -13.25 0.95
N LYS A 82 -12.27 -12.69 1.36
CA LYS A 82 -12.17 -11.35 1.93
C LYS A 82 -12.63 -10.26 0.97
N VAL A 83 -12.33 -10.38 -0.32
CA VAL A 83 -12.82 -9.45 -1.37
C VAL A 83 -14.35 -9.49 -1.46
N ARG A 84 -14.96 -10.68 -1.52
CA ARG A 84 -16.42 -10.83 -1.60
C ARG A 84 -17.12 -10.28 -0.36
N GLU A 85 -16.58 -10.56 0.83
CA GLU A 85 -17.12 -10.04 2.10
C GLU A 85 -17.05 -8.51 2.14
N TYR A 86 -15.91 -7.93 1.75
CA TYR A 86 -15.72 -6.49 1.68
C TYR A 86 -16.70 -5.85 0.67
N ASN A 87 -16.75 -6.35 -0.56
CA ASN A 87 -17.60 -5.79 -1.62
C ASN A 87 -19.09 -5.88 -1.26
N ALA A 88 -19.52 -6.98 -0.61
CA ALA A 88 -20.87 -7.12 -0.11
C ALA A 88 -21.19 -6.13 1.02
N ALA A 89 -20.26 -5.89 1.91
CA ALA A 89 -20.46 -5.00 3.05
C ALA A 89 -20.58 -3.53 2.66
N ILE A 90 -19.74 -3.07 1.73
CA ILE A 90 -19.76 -1.65 1.31
C ILE A 90 -20.81 -1.36 0.24
N GLY A 91 -21.23 -2.37 -0.52
CA GLY A 91 -22.18 -2.27 -1.63
C GLY A 91 -21.51 -2.10 -2.99
N PRO A 92 -21.97 -2.88 -3.99
CA PRO A 92 -21.32 -2.94 -5.31
C PRO A 92 -21.45 -1.64 -6.13
N ASP A 93 -22.37 -0.76 -5.77
CA ASP A 93 -22.58 0.52 -6.47
C ASP A 93 -21.44 1.53 -6.27
N LEU A 94 -20.59 1.30 -5.27
CA LEU A 94 -19.42 2.12 -4.94
C LEU A 94 -18.13 1.65 -5.63
N LEU A 95 -18.21 0.61 -6.46
CA LEU A 95 -17.09 -0.10 -7.07
C LEU A 95 -17.24 -0.22 -8.59
N VAL A 96 -16.14 -0.57 -9.26
CA VAL A 96 -16.21 -1.07 -10.64
C VAL A 96 -16.99 -2.37 -10.66
N LYS A 97 -18.14 -2.34 -11.34
CA LYS A 97 -19.12 -3.44 -11.28
C LYS A 97 -18.72 -4.67 -12.09
N ASN A 98 -18.07 -4.46 -13.25
CA ASN A 98 -17.77 -5.53 -14.20
C ASN A 98 -16.38 -5.37 -14.79
N GLY A 99 -15.60 -6.42 -14.77
CA GLY A 99 -14.32 -6.54 -15.44
C GLY A 99 -13.29 -5.50 -15.00
N PHE A 100 -12.52 -5.02 -15.97
CA PHE A 100 -11.48 -4.01 -15.80
C PHE A 100 -11.84 -2.73 -16.54
N GLN A 101 -11.85 -1.61 -15.83
CA GLN A 101 -12.09 -0.28 -16.39
C GLN A 101 -10.76 0.38 -16.76
N SER A 102 -10.62 0.83 -18.02
CA SER A 102 -9.45 1.59 -18.45
C SER A 102 -9.48 3.02 -17.94
N VAL A 103 -8.31 3.51 -17.53
CA VAL A 103 -8.05 4.88 -17.07
C VAL A 103 -6.72 5.37 -17.63
N LYS A 104 -6.62 6.67 -17.89
CA LYS A 104 -5.42 7.31 -18.44
C LYS A 104 -4.48 7.81 -17.36
N ASN A 105 -5.02 8.03 -16.16
CA ASN A 105 -4.23 8.47 -15.01
C ASN A 105 -4.92 8.09 -13.70
N ILE A 106 -4.19 8.15 -12.61
CA ILE A 106 -4.65 7.76 -11.28
C ILE A 106 -5.82 8.62 -10.80
N SER A 107 -5.87 9.89 -11.19
CA SER A 107 -6.91 10.82 -10.76
C SER A 107 -8.31 10.52 -11.33
N GLU A 108 -8.42 9.55 -12.25
CA GLU A 108 -9.70 9.06 -12.75
C GLU A 108 -10.31 7.96 -11.85
N ILE A 109 -9.53 7.43 -10.90
CA ILE A 109 -10.02 6.46 -9.92
C ILE A 109 -10.61 7.21 -8.73
N HIS A 110 -11.91 7.16 -8.59
CA HIS A 110 -12.64 7.84 -7.52
C HIS A 110 -13.44 6.86 -6.68
N TYR A 111 -13.32 7.00 -5.36
CA TYR A 111 -14.14 6.28 -4.39
C TYR A 111 -14.82 7.28 -3.46
N ASP A 112 -16.10 7.04 -3.16
CA ASP A 112 -16.78 7.74 -2.07
C ASP A 112 -16.34 7.12 -0.73
N SER A 113 -15.13 7.51 -0.27
CA SER A 113 -14.53 6.97 0.95
C SER A 113 -15.41 7.18 2.17
N ALA A 114 -16.17 8.28 2.23
CA ALA A 114 -17.09 8.55 3.34
C ALA A 114 -18.22 7.52 3.38
N LYS A 115 -18.82 7.23 2.21
CA LYS A 115 -19.92 6.26 2.11
C LYS A 115 -19.42 4.83 2.30
N ILE A 116 -18.26 4.50 1.77
CA ILE A 116 -17.59 3.21 1.99
C ILE A 116 -17.37 2.98 3.48
N SER A 117 -16.77 3.94 4.17
CA SER A 117 -16.50 3.89 5.60
C SER A 117 -17.79 3.75 6.44
N GLU A 118 -18.84 4.54 6.11
CA GLU A 118 -20.15 4.41 6.75
C GLU A 118 -20.71 2.99 6.62
N ASN A 119 -20.71 2.45 5.37
CA ASN A 119 -21.25 1.13 5.10
C ASN A 119 -20.42 0.04 5.78
N TRP A 120 -19.07 0.16 5.75
CA TRP A 120 -18.19 -0.77 6.44
C TRP A 120 -18.47 -0.84 7.93
N ARG A 121 -18.46 0.29 8.64
CA ARG A 121 -18.67 0.38 10.09
C ARG A 121 -20.07 -0.06 10.52
N LYS A 122 -21.06 0.10 9.66
CA LYS A 122 -22.42 -0.42 9.91
C LYS A 122 -22.44 -1.94 9.98
N ASN A 123 -21.66 -2.63 9.13
CA ASN A 123 -21.58 -4.09 9.08
C ASN A 123 -20.54 -4.65 10.04
N PHE A 124 -19.46 -3.90 10.28
CA PHE A 124 -18.31 -4.31 11.10
C PHE A 124 -17.92 -3.20 12.09
N PRO A 125 -18.69 -3.01 13.18
CA PRO A 125 -18.50 -1.87 14.08
C PRO A 125 -17.19 -1.89 14.89
N ILE A 126 -16.57 -3.07 15.04
CA ILE A 126 -15.32 -3.24 15.83
C ILE A 126 -14.15 -3.79 15.00
N PHE A 127 -14.41 -4.32 13.80
CA PHE A 127 -13.36 -4.85 12.93
C PHE A 127 -12.90 -3.79 11.95
N PRO A 128 -11.64 -3.31 12.04
CA PRO A 128 -11.15 -2.25 11.15
C PRO A 128 -11.13 -2.65 9.67
N GLY A 129 -11.09 -3.94 9.38
CA GLY A 129 -10.88 -4.49 8.04
C GLY A 129 -9.43 -4.92 7.81
N ASN A 130 -9.14 -5.46 6.63
CA ASN A 130 -7.76 -5.74 6.23
C ASN A 130 -7.18 -4.55 5.49
N ASN A 131 -5.88 -4.32 5.65
CA ASN A 131 -5.14 -3.33 4.86
C ASN A 131 -4.21 -3.99 3.84
N CYS A 132 -3.34 -3.19 3.21
CA CYS A 132 -2.35 -3.67 2.25
C CYS A 132 -1.39 -4.70 2.87
N ARG A 133 -0.90 -4.47 4.10
CA ARG A 133 0.06 -5.36 4.79
C ARG A 133 -0.54 -6.72 5.10
N LEU A 134 -1.72 -6.77 5.69
CA LEU A 134 -2.43 -8.02 5.99
C LEU A 134 -2.76 -8.77 4.70
N THR A 135 -3.24 -8.07 3.68
CA THR A 135 -3.58 -8.68 2.38
C THR A 135 -2.35 -9.24 1.68
N ALA A 136 -1.25 -8.49 1.64
CA ALA A 136 -0.02 -8.97 1.02
C ALA A 136 0.60 -10.14 1.80
N PHE A 137 0.48 -10.15 3.14
CA PHE A 137 0.97 -11.23 3.97
C PHE A 137 0.16 -12.52 3.80
N ASP A 138 -1.15 -12.45 3.57
CA ASP A 138 -1.98 -13.62 3.23
C ASP A 138 -1.48 -14.34 1.97
N PHE A 139 -0.93 -13.61 1.00
CA PHE A 139 -0.37 -14.17 -0.23
C PHE A 139 1.09 -14.61 -0.07
N PHE A 140 1.88 -13.77 0.56
CA PHE A 140 3.34 -13.83 0.46
C PHE A 140 4.03 -14.23 1.77
N GLY A 141 3.29 -14.33 2.87
CA GLY A 141 3.84 -14.68 4.18
C GLY A 141 4.65 -15.97 4.16
N ASP A 142 4.18 -17.01 3.46
CA ASP A 142 4.88 -18.30 3.34
C ASP A 142 6.20 -18.19 2.56
N PHE A 143 6.37 -17.17 1.73
CA PHE A 143 7.57 -16.92 0.95
C PHE A 143 8.57 -15.99 1.64
N ILE A 144 8.21 -15.44 2.80
CA ILE A 144 9.07 -14.63 3.66
C ILE A 144 9.56 -15.49 4.81
N ARG A 145 10.88 -15.60 5.00
CA ARG A 145 11.50 -16.19 6.19
C ARG A 145 12.04 -15.07 7.05
N VAL A 146 11.80 -15.17 8.36
CA VAL A 146 12.40 -14.30 9.38
C VAL A 146 13.09 -15.19 10.41
N LYS A 147 14.39 -15.00 10.62
CA LYS A 147 15.16 -15.84 11.55
C LYS A 147 15.12 -15.33 12.98
N ASN A 148 15.08 -14.02 13.16
CA ASN A 148 15.05 -13.36 14.45
C ASN A 148 13.81 -12.48 14.57
N THR A 149 12.82 -12.92 15.35
CA THR A 149 11.57 -12.19 15.63
C THR A 149 11.60 -11.45 16.97
N GLU A 150 12.75 -11.41 17.66
CA GLU A 150 12.87 -10.74 18.95
C GLU A 150 12.80 -9.21 18.81
N ASN A 151 12.09 -8.58 19.73
CA ASN A 151 12.00 -7.12 19.85
C ASN A 151 11.63 -6.41 18.52
N PRO A 152 10.51 -6.75 17.88
CA PRO A 152 10.03 -6.00 16.71
C PRO A 152 9.61 -4.58 17.14
N ASN A 153 9.89 -3.57 16.34
CA ASN A 153 9.29 -2.25 16.52
C ASN A 153 7.92 -2.21 15.82
N ASP A 154 6.89 -2.63 16.54
CA ASP A 154 5.51 -2.73 16.05
C ASP A 154 4.66 -1.48 16.34
N SER A 155 5.30 -0.36 16.68
CA SER A 155 4.62 0.90 17.06
C SER A 155 3.64 1.42 16.01
N ALA A 156 3.90 1.17 14.72
CA ALA A 156 3.04 1.56 13.62
C ALA A 156 1.99 0.48 13.22
N LEU A 157 1.95 -0.66 13.90
CA LEU A 157 1.08 -1.79 13.57
C LEU A 157 -0.18 -1.89 14.46
N PHE A 158 -0.45 -0.89 15.25
CA PHE A 158 -1.57 -0.88 16.20
C PHE A 158 -2.90 -1.29 15.54
N THR A 159 -3.28 -0.69 14.41
CA THR A 159 -4.55 -1.02 13.71
C THR A 159 -4.48 -2.39 13.02
N ASP A 160 -3.30 -2.81 12.56
CA ASP A 160 -3.09 -4.16 11.99
C ASP A 160 -3.33 -5.24 13.05
N LEU A 161 -2.76 -5.04 14.25
CA LEU A 161 -2.92 -5.98 15.36
C LEU A 161 -4.35 -6.00 15.90
N ASP A 162 -5.01 -4.85 15.95
CA ASP A 162 -6.43 -4.75 16.27
C ASP A 162 -7.27 -5.49 15.22
N SER A 163 -6.96 -5.34 13.94
CA SER A 163 -7.61 -6.10 12.87
C SER A 163 -7.42 -7.61 13.03
N ILE A 164 -6.20 -8.07 13.30
CA ILE A 164 -5.92 -9.49 13.55
C ILE A 164 -6.74 -10.02 14.74
N ALA A 165 -6.84 -9.22 15.80
CA ALA A 165 -7.57 -9.62 17.02
C ALA A 165 -9.09 -9.73 16.81
N HIS A 166 -9.68 -8.95 15.87
CA HIS A 166 -11.11 -8.87 15.63
C HIS A 166 -11.57 -9.61 14.36
N GLN A 167 -10.68 -10.32 13.65
CA GLN A 167 -11.08 -11.20 12.56
C GLN A 167 -11.99 -12.32 13.08
N ALA A 168 -13.08 -12.61 12.36
CA ALA A 168 -14.02 -13.67 12.72
C ALA A 168 -13.36 -15.08 12.70
N GLU A 169 -12.38 -15.26 11.82
CA GLU A 169 -11.56 -16.49 11.74
C GLU A 169 -10.10 -16.08 11.92
N LYS A 170 -9.39 -16.72 12.86
CA LYS A 170 -7.94 -16.51 13.02
C LYS A 170 -7.23 -16.95 11.74
N SER A 171 -6.70 -16.00 10.99
CA SER A 171 -5.94 -16.28 9.76
C SER A 171 -4.47 -16.55 10.02
N LEU A 172 -3.92 -16.03 11.12
CA LEU A 172 -2.50 -16.15 11.48
C LEU A 172 -2.33 -16.85 12.81
N SER A 173 -1.36 -17.75 12.89
CA SER A 173 -0.84 -18.32 14.14
C SER A 173 0.00 -17.29 14.91
N ASP A 174 0.26 -17.53 16.19
CA ASP A 174 1.10 -16.64 17.01
C ASP A 174 2.51 -16.45 16.40
N ALA A 175 3.09 -17.51 15.84
CA ALA A 175 4.38 -17.43 15.15
C ALA A 175 4.35 -16.58 13.87
N GLU A 176 3.24 -16.63 13.13
CA GLU A 176 3.02 -15.79 11.95
C GLU A 176 2.78 -14.33 12.33
N ILE A 177 2.13 -14.08 13.48
CA ILE A 177 1.97 -12.72 14.02
C ILE A 177 3.33 -12.11 14.38
N GLU A 178 4.21 -12.84 15.06
CA GLU A 178 5.57 -12.36 15.38
C GLU A 178 6.41 -12.15 14.10
N LYS A 179 6.26 -13.01 13.11
CA LYS A 179 6.88 -12.83 11.80
C LYS A 179 6.34 -11.57 11.09
N PHE A 180 5.03 -11.36 11.10
CA PHE A 180 4.37 -10.16 10.56
C PHE A 180 4.88 -8.89 11.24
N LYS A 181 4.89 -8.84 12.57
CA LYS A 181 5.39 -7.71 13.36
C LYS A 181 6.83 -7.37 13.02
N THR A 182 7.68 -8.39 12.86
CA THR A 182 9.10 -8.20 12.53
C THR A 182 9.28 -7.70 11.10
N PHE A 183 8.58 -8.30 10.14
CA PHE A 183 8.70 -7.90 8.73
C PHE A 183 8.23 -6.46 8.49
N TYR A 184 7.16 -6.05 9.17
CA TYR A 184 6.58 -4.70 9.06
C TYR A 184 7.04 -3.73 10.16
N SER A 185 8.11 -4.06 10.89
CA SER A 185 8.70 -3.17 11.90
C SER A 185 9.08 -1.82 11.32
N VAL A 186 8.90 -0.79 12.14
CA VAL A 186 9.48 0.54 11.90
C VAL A 186 11.00 0.46 12.01
N ILE A 187 11.72 1.06 11.06
CA ILE A 187 13.18 1.02 10.96
C ILE A 187 13.72 2.42 11.25
N GLN A 188 14.64 2.54 12.21
CA GLN A 188 15.32 3.80 12.50
C GLN A 188 16.27 4.17 11.37
N THR A 189 16.29 5.46 10.99
CA THR A 189 17.11 5.98 9.89
C THR A 189 17.64 7.38 10.21
N THR A 190 18.18 8.07 9.21
CA THR A 190 18.66 9.47 9.30
C THR A 190 17.63 10.42 8.68
N ASP A 191 17.82 11.72 8.87
CA ASP A 191 17.01 12.78 8.24
C ASP A 191 17.44 13.11 6.78
N SER A 192 18.22 12.23 6.16
CA SER A 192 18.67 12.36 4.78
C SER A 192 17.50 12.33 3.80
N SER A 193 17.52 13.17 2.77
CA SER A 193 16.58 13.08 1.65
C SER A 193 17.00 12.08 0.56
N ASN A 194 18.12 11.37 0.76
CA ASN A 194 18.66 10.43 -0.23
C ASN A 194 18.04 9.04 -0.07
N PRO A 195 17.20 8.57 -1.02
CA PRO A 195 16.55 7.25 -0.92
C PRO A 195 17.53 6.07 -0.95
N ASP A 196 18.74 6.21 -1.51
CA ASP A 196 19.77 5.16 -1.52
C ASP A 196 20.29 4.86 -0.10
N GLU A 197 20.40 5.89 0.75
CA GLU A 197 20.80 5.71 2.15
C GLU A 197 19.73 4.93 2.94
N HIS A 198 18.47 5.25 2.73
CA HIS A 198 17.35 4.55 3.36
C HIS A 198 17.21 3.12 2.85
N ALA A 199 17.40 2.89 1.55
CA ALA A 199 17.42 1.55 0.99
C ALA A 199 18.52 0.68 1.63
N ALA A 200 19.69 1.27 1.89
CA ALA A 200 20.78 0.57 2.61
C ALA A 200 20.38 0.22 4.05
N LYS A 201 19.66 1.11 4.76
CA LYS A 201 19.13 0.88 6.11
C LYS A 201 18.10 -0.25 6.15
N ILE A 202 17.20 -0.32 5.16
CA ILE A 202 16.23 -1.40 5.03
C ILE A 202 16.95 -2.75 4.85
N LEU A 203 17.93 -2.81 3.96
CA LEU A 203 18.71 -4.03 3.71
C LEU A 203 19.56 -4.44 4.94
N GLU A 204 20.11 -3.48 5.69
CA GLU A 204 20.80 -3.73 6.95
C GLU A 204 19.86 -4.36 8.00
N PHE A 205 18.68 -3.79 8.19
CA PHE A 205 17.65 -4.32 9.08
C PHE A 205 17.21 -5.74 8.66
N TRP A 206 16.95 -5.95 7.38
CA TRP A 206 16.56 -7.28 6.88
C TRP A 206 17.66 -8.32 7.11
N LYS A 207 18.91 -7.92 6.94
CA LYS A 207 20.06 -8.79 7.24
C LYS A 207 20.14 -9.12 8.73
N GLU A 208 19.96 -8.13 9.62
CA GLU A 208 19.97 -8.32 11.08
C GLU A 208 18.87 -9.27 11.54
N LYS A 209 17.66 -9.10 11.03
CA LYS A 209 16.50 -9.96 11.35
C LYS A 209 16.53 -11.29 10.59
N GLY A 210 17.46 -11.47 9.66
CA GLY A 210 17.53 -12.65 8.80
C GLY A 210 16.28 -12.80 7.93
N ILE A 211 15.77 -11.65 7.41
CA ILE A 211 14.64 -11.62 6.48
C ILE A 211 15.13 -12.03 5.10
N GLU A 212 14.58 -13.12 4.61
CA GLU A 212 14.91 -13.70 3.30
C GLU A 212 13.62 -13.98 2.53
N PHE A 213 13.63 -13.70 1.24
CA PHE A 213 12.54 -14.06 0.33
C PHE A 213 12.84 -15.41 -0.32
N ALA A 214 11.83 -16.26 -0.43
CA ALA A 214 12.02 -17.57 -1.06
C ALA A 214 12.49 -17.42 -2.51
N ASN A 215 13.59 -18.07 -2.82
CA ASN A 215 14.05 -18.23 -4.17
C ASN A 215 13.47 -19.54 -4.73
N ASN A 216 12.31 -19.47 -5.34
CA ASN A 216 11.60 -20.60 -5.89
C ASN A 216 11.30 -20.33 -7.36
N GLU A 217 11.83 -21.15 -8.27
CA GLU A 217 11.63 -21.00 -9.73
C GLU A 217 10.15 -21.05 -10.15
N SER A 218 9.28 -21.70 -9.36
CA SER A 218 7.84 -21.75 -9.61
C SER A 218 7.13 -20.47 -9.17
N LEU A 219 7.72 -19.66 -8.28
CA LEU A 219 7.15 -18.40 -7.83
C LEU A 219 7.56 -17.27 -8.76
N LYS A 220 6.63 -16.86 -9.61
CA LYS A 220 6.81 -15.72 -10.54
C LYS A 220 6.25 -14.42 -9.97
N ALA A 221 5.37 -14.50 -8.97
CA ALA A 221 4.85 -13.34 -8.25
C ALA A 221 5.95 -12.71 -7.40
N SER A 222 5.90 -11.40 -7.21
CA SER A 222 6.80 -10.66 -6.33
C SER A 222 6.02 -9.74 -5.41
N LEU A 223 6.55 -9.56 -4.19
CA LEU A 223 6.06 -8.58 -3.23
C LEU A 223 6.66 -7.22 -3.58
N ILE A 224 5.81 -6.22 -3.74
CA ILE A 224 6.23 -4.83 -3.89
C ILE A 224 6.00 -4.13 -2.54
N SER A 225 7.06 -3.53 -2.01
CA SER A 225 7.05 -2.83 -0.73
C SER A 225 7.41 -1.36 -0.94
N VAL A 226 6.59 -0.46 -0.42
CA VAL A 226 6.80 0.99 -0.49
C VAL A 226 7.05 1.50 0.91
N PHE A 227 8.26 1.97 1.15
CA PHE A 227 8.65 2.57 2.41
C PHE A 227 8.54 4.09 2.34
N PHE A 228 8.00 4.68 3.40
CA PHE A 228 7.92 6.11 3.62
C PHE A 228 8.95 6.52 4.66
N HIS A 229 9.52 7.70 4.45
CA HIS A 229 10.48 8.31 5.35
C HIS A 229 9.80 9.41 6.15
N ASP A 230 9.71 9.22 7.46
CA ASP A 230 9.16 10.18 8.40
C ASP A 230 10.26 10.81 9.24
N VAL A 231 10.28 12.15 9.30
CA VAL A 231 11.24 12.94 10.08
C VAL A 231 10.51 13.67 11.19
N PHE A 232 10.64 13.19 12.43
CA PHE A 232 10.05 13.83 13.61
C PHE A 232 10.95 14.92 14.19
N SER A 233 12.26 14.72 14.12
CA SER A 233 13.29 15.69 14.52
C SER A 233 14.61 15.40 13.80
N PRO A 234 15.62 16.28 13.84
CA PRO A 234 16.92 16.01 13.25
C PRO A 234 17.64 14.75 13.75
N THR A 235 17.20 14.22 14.88
CA THR A 235 17.79 13.01 15.51
C THR A 235 16.81 11.85 15.57
N GLU A 236 15.60 12.01 15.05
CA GLU A 236 14.53 11.01 15.13
C GLU A 236 13.83 10.91 13.77
N SER A 237 14.26 9.94 12.99
CA SER A 237 13.73 9.66 11.66
C SER A 237 13.50 8.17 11.50
N GLU A 238 12.42 7.81 10.84
CA GLU A 238 11.96 6.44 10.72
C GLU A 238 11.56 6.09 9.28
N LEU A 239 11.65 4.82 8.96
CA LEU A 239 11.10 4.24 7.74
C LEU A 239 9.95 3.33 8.12
N LEU A 240 8.82 3.58 7.49
CA LEU A 240 7.60 2.79 7.64
C LEU A 240 7.30 2.08 6.31
N LEU A 241 7.10 0.76 6.32
CA LEU A 241 6.50 0.07 5.18
C LEU A 241 5.01 0.45 5.12
N GLY A 242 4.72 1.55 4.42
CA GLY A 242 3.40 2.20 4.42
C GLY A 242 2.45 1.63 3.40
N HIS A 243 2.97 1.02 2.31
CA HIS A 243 2.14 0.34 1.33
C HIS A 243 2.81 -0.90 0.75
N THR A 244 1.99 -1.88 0.33
CA THR A 244 2.48 -3.11 -0.30
C THR A 244 1.40 -3.75 -1.17
N GLY A 245 1.84 -4.49 -2.18
CA GLY A 245 0.97 -5.27 -3.06
C GLY A 245 1.76 -6.38 -3.76
N ILE A 246 1.06 -7.18 -4.57
CA ILE A 246 1.63 -8.32 -5.27
C ILE A 246 1.68 -8.02 -6.77
N ALA A 247 2.87 -8.07 -7.36
CA ALA A 247 3.07 -7.98 -8.81
C ALA A 247 3.12 -9.39 -9.41
N VAL A 248 2.34 -9.60 -10.46
CA VAL A 248 2.18 -10.88 -11.15
C VAL A 248 2.44 -10.68 -12.65
N PRO A 249 3.46 -11.30 -13.23
CA PRO A 249 3.65 -11.28 -14.69
C PRO A 249 2.56 -12.09 -15.39
N LEU A 250 1.98 -11.53 -16.44
CA LEU A 250 1.00 -12.20 -17.30
C LEU A 250 1.66 -12.81 -18.53
N THR A 251 0.99 -13.81 -19.11
CA THR A 251 1.53 -14.56 -20.27
C THR A 251 1.70 -13.73 -21.54
N ASN A 252 1.00 -12.60 -21.64
CA ASN A 252 1.08 -11.65 -22.77
C ASN A 252 2.14 -10.56 -22.58
N GLY A 253 2.93 -10.62 -21.50
CA GLY A 253 3.96 -9.63 -21.17
C GLY A 253 3.47 -8.44 -20.33
N GLU A 254 2.19 -8.33 -20.08
CA GLU A 254 1.61 -7.39 -19.13
C GLU A 254 1.87 -7.82 -17.70
N TYR A 255 1.55 -6.93 -16.74
CA TYR A 255 1.64 -7.17 -15.32
C TYR A 255 0.32 -6.88 -14.63
N LEU A 256 -0.05 -7.76 -13.70
CA LEU A 256 -1.12 -7.54 -12.76
C LEU A 256 -0.52 -7.08 -11.43
N PHE A 257 -1.05 -6.00 -10.86
CA PHE A 257 -0.71 -5.55 -9.51
C PHE A 257 -1.96 -5.63 -8.62
N ILE A 258 -1.87 -6.36 -7.52
CA ILE A 258 -2.99 -6.60 -6.61
C ILE A 258 -2.66 -5.90 -5.30
N GLU A 259 -3.56 -5.03 -4.86
CA GLU A 259 -3.42 -4.27 -3.62
C GLU A 259 -4.75 -4.13 -2.86
N LYS A 260 -4.66 -3.85 -1.58
CA LYS A 260 -5.73 -3.31 -0.74
C LYS A 260 -5.32 -1.88 -0.38
N LEU A 261 -6.17 -0.91 -0.66
CA LEU A 261 -5.79 0.50 -0.51
C LEU A 261 -5.57 0.90 0.95
N SER A 262 -6.53 0.62 1.80
CA SER A 262 -6.42 0.78 3.25
C SER A 262 -7.45 -0.11 3.97
N PHE A 263 -7.59 0.02 5.29
CA PHE A 263 -8.53 -0.81 6.08
C PHE A 263 -9.97 -0.72 5.57
N GLU A 264 -10.49 0.48 5.37
CA GLU A 264 -11.85 0.72 4.92
C GLU A 264 -11.96 0.94 3.40
N GLU A 265 -10.85 1.08 2.67
CA GLU A 265 -10.83 1.33 1.23
C GLU A 265 -10.72 0.05 0.38
N PRO A 266 -11.08 0.10 -0.92
CA PRO A 266 -11.25 -1.09 -1.74
C PRO A 266 -10.01 -1.95 -1.98
N TYR A 267 -10.26 -3.21 -2.32
CA TYR A 267 -9.32 -4.05 -3.06
C TYR A 267 -9.25 -3.58 -4.52
N GLN A 268 -8.05 -3.63 -5.08
CA GLN A 268 -7.82 -3.36 -6.50
C GLN A 268 -6.94 -4.45 -7.13
N ALA A 269 -7.26 -4.78 -8.37
CA ALA A 269 -6.39 -5.47 -9.29
C ALA A 269 -6.17 -4.54 -10.49
N LEU A 270 -4.92 -4.16 -10.77
CA LEU A 270 -4.55 -3.23 -11.82
C LEU A 270 -3.75 -3.97 -12.90
N LYS A 271 -4.04 -3.74 -14.18
CA LYS A 271 -3.27 -4.27 -15.32
C LYS A 271 -2.44 -3.17 -15.93
N PHE A 272 -1.14 -3.42 -16.03
CA PHE A 272 -0.14 -2.52 -16.61
C PHE A 272 0.53 -3.17 -17.82
N SER A 273 0.90 -2.37 -18.81
CA SER A 273 1.58 -2.82 -20.02
C SER A 273 2.98 -3.37 -19.74
N ASN A 274 3.63 -2.90 -18.68
CA ASN A 274 4.94 -3.35 -18.27
C ASN A 274 5.17 -3.13 -16.77
N LYS A 275 6.22 -3.70 -16.24
CA LYS A 275 6.55 -3.68 -14.82
C LYS A 275 6.90 -2.28 -14.30
N ASN A 276 7.57 -1.44 -15.11
CA ASN A 276 7.93 -0.10 -14.69
C ASN A 276 6.71 0.79 -14.46
N ASP A 277 5.58 0.51 -15.13
CA ASP A 277 4.34 1.24 -14.91
C ASP A 277 3.77 1.01 -13.50
N ILE A 278 4.03 -0.14 -12.86
CA ILE A 278 3.71 -0.36 -11.44
C ILE A 278 4.50 0.62 -10.56
N LYS A 279 5.81 0.76 -10.81
CA LYS A 279 6.64 1.73 -10.07
C LYS A 279 6.14 3.16 -10.28
N ASN A 280 5.89 3.54 -11.54
CA ASN A 280 5.39 4.87 -11.87
C ASN A 280 4.04 5.15 -11.21
N TYR A 281 3.13 4.15 -11.18
CA TYR A 281 1.85 4.22 -10.47
C TYR A 281 2.06 4.47 -8.97
N LEU A 282 2.92 3.70 -8.31
CA LEU A 282 3.18 3.85 -6.88
C LEU A 282 3.84 5.19 -6.57
N MET A 283 4.79 5.62 -7.39
CA MET A 283 5.42 6.93 -7.22
C MET A 283 4.43 8.07 -7.48
N ALA A 284 3.60 8.00 -8.53
CA ALA A 284 2.56 9.00 -8.79
C ALA A 284 1.52 9.08 -7.66
N LYS A 285 1.29 7.97 -6.96
CA LYS A 285 0.34 7.88 -5.85
C LYS A 285 0.91 8.40 -4.54
N TYR A 286 2.19 8.18 -4.27
CA TYR A 286 2.80 8.39 -2.96
C TYR A 286 3.90 9.47 -2.93
N ASP A 287 4.53 9.84 -4.07
CA ASP A 287 5.47 10.97 -4.18
C ASP A 287 4.70 12.23 -4.59
N THR A 288 3.74 12.64 -3.74
CA THR A 288 2.78 13.71 -4.05
C THR A 288 3.20 15.06 -3.51
N GLU A 289 4.12 15.11 -2.57
CA GLU A 289 4.65 16.35 -2.02
C GLU A 289 5.91 16.77 -2.75
N TRP A 290 6.05 18.06 -2.96
CA TRP A 290 7.23 18.65 -3.58
C TRP A 290 7.90 19.61 -2.60
N ASN A 291 9.21 19.81 -2.77
CA ASN A 291 10.03 20.64 -1.88
C ASN A 291 10.00 20.15 -0.40
N GLN A 292 9.74 18.88 -0.20
CA GLN A 292 9.77 18.24 1.12
C GLN A 292 11.21 17.92 1.53
N LYS A 293 11.46 17.88 2.84
CA LYS A 293 12.76 17.46 3.39
C LYS A 293 12.91 15.95 3.41
N ASN A 294 11.82 15.23 3.43
CA ASN A 294 11.79 13.77 3.47
C ASN A 294 12.27 13.18 2.15
N SER A 295 12.80 11.99 2.21
CA SER A 295 13.09 11.19 1.02
C SER A 295 11.81 10.90 0.24
N PRO A 296 11.86 10.83 -1.10
CA PRO A 296 10.79 10.23 -1.87
C PRO A 296 10.58 8.75 -1.43
N PRO A 297 9.43 8.14 -1.75
CA PRO A 297 9.17 6.74 -1.43
C PRO A 297 10.25 5.79 -1.93
N ILE A 298 10.63 4.81 -1.10
CA ILE A 298 11.64 3.81 -1.40
C ILE A 298 10.93 2.50 -1.74
N ILE A 299 11.06 2.03 -2.98
CA ILE A 299 10.33 0.86 -3.48
C ILE A 299 11.27 -0.34 -3.58
N PHE A 300 10.83 -1.47 -3.04
CA PHE A 300 11.48 -2.76 -3.18
C PHE A 300 10.59 -3.75 -3.92
N GLU A 301 11.20 -4.56 -4.75
CA GLU A 301 10.64 -5.80 -5.26
C GLU A 301 11.33 -6.96 -4.57
N ASN A 302 10.60 -7.67 -3.71
CA ASN A 302 11.19 -8.62 -2.76
C ASN A 302 12.35 -7.95 -2.00
N ASN A 303 13.58 -8.46 -2.12
CA ASN A 303 14.79 -7.90 -1.52
C ASN A 303 15.59 -6.98 -2.45
N THR A 304 15.06 -6.61 -3.60
CA THR A 304 15.76 -5.78 -4.59
C THR A 304 15.23 -4.36 -4.55
N TYR A 305 16.10 -3.39 -4.26
CA TYR A 305 15.77 -1.98 -4.35
C TYR A 305 15.48 -1.58 -5.81
N TRP A 306 14.33 -1.04 -6.05
CA TRP A 306 13.85 -0.68 -7.37
C TRP A 306 14.14 0.79 -7.67
N LYS A 307 15.37 1.08 -8.11
CA LYS A 307 15.86 2.44 -8.45
C LYS A 307 15.13 3.09 -9.61
#